data_c1852e3fff513f43e8f7567b3cb8b3ec
#
_entry.id   c1852e3fff513f43e8f7567b3cb8b3ec
#
_cell.length_a   1.000
_cell.length_b   1.000
_cell.length_c   1.000
_cell.angle_alpha   90.00
_cell.angle_beta   90.00
_cell.angle_gamma   90.00
#
_symmetry.space_group_name_H-M   'P 1'
#
loop_
_entity.id
_entity.type
_entity.pdbx_description
1 polymer ?
#
loop_
_entity_poly.entity_id
_entity_poly.type
_entity_poly.pdbx_seq_one_letter_code
_entity_poly.pdbx_strand_id
1 'polypeptide(L)'
;VLDLAGDLHRWMEEGRAFAVATVVAVGGSAPRGPGAALAVDSEGTVIGSVSGGCVEGAVYDLCVQALQHGDTVVERFGYSDEDAFAVGLTCGGIIDIMVTPVGTDAPGRPVLRSALSAAVRGERAALARVVRGPADLLGTALLVRPGEAVGEPSRPSRASSYEGGLGGHTELDRTAAGEALAMLDAGRTGTVELSADGSRCPDGLTLLIESVAPAPRMIVFGAIDFAAALVRVGKFLGYHVTVCDARPVFATTTRFPEADEVVVDWPHRYLRRTTTDVRTVLCVLTHDAKFDVPLLEAALRMPAAFVGALGSRRTHADRERRLREAGLTDGELARLRSPIGLDLGARTPEETALSIAAEIIATRRGGTGTPLTGSGGPIHHDEETHGAGRRSGPWTRSTAPVRTSMPGFR
;
A
#
# COMPACT_ATOMS: atom_id res chain seq x y z
N VAL A 1 -7.23 8.07 3.20
CA VAL A 1 -7.21 9.35 3.99
C VAL A 1 -5.79 9.70 4.39
N LEU A 2 -5.00 8.71 4.77
CA LEU A 2 -3.63 8.94 5.23
C LEU A 2 -2.67 9.38 4.11
N ASP A 3 -3.04 9.25 2.84
CA ASP A 3 -2.33 9.84 1.70
C ASP A 3 -2.46 11.38 1.64
N LEU A 4 -3.47 11.96 2.30
CA LEU A 4 -3.68 13.39 2.44
C LEU A 4 -3.21 13.95 3.81
N ALA A 5 -2.42 13.18 4.56
CA ALA A 5 -2.12 13.47 5.95
C ALA A 5 -1.52 14.87 6.18
N GLY A 6 -0.64 15.35 5.29
CA GLY A 6 -0.03 16.67 5.42
C GLY A 6 -1.03 17.83 5.41
N ASP A 7 -1.96 17.80 4.45
CA ASP A 7 -2.97 18.84 4.31
C ASP A 7 -4.05 18.73 5.37
N LEU A 8 -4.55 17.52 5.63
CA LEU A 8 -5.58 17.30 6.65
C LEU A 8 -5.09 17.58 8.07
N HIS A 9 -3.82 17.26 8.37
CA HIS A 9 -3.20 17.63 9.65
C HIS A 9 -3.18 19.13 9.83
N ARG A 10 -2.77 19.88 8.79
CA ARG A 10 -2.79 21.35 8.81
C ARG A 10 -4.20 21.89 9.04
N TRP A 11 -5.23 21.38 8.32
CA TRP A 11 -6.63 21.78 8.52
C TRP A 11 -7.11 21.52 9.94
N MET A 12 -6.66 20.42 10.55
CA MET A 12 -6.98 20.11 11.94
C MET A 12 -6.34 21.09 12.93
N GLU A 13 -5.09 21.47 12.71
CA GLU A 13 -4.38 22.47 13.55
C GLU A 13 -5.00 23.87 13.40
N GLU A 14 -5.49 24.21 12.21
CA GLU A 14 -6.23 25.44 11.95
C GLU A 14 -7.68 25.41 12.50
N GLY A 15 -8.12 24.30 13.06
CA GLY A 15 -9.47 24.16 13.60
C GLY A 15 -10.57 24.08 12.54
N ARG A 16 -10.24 23.77 11.28
CA ARG A 16 -11.23 23.67 10.20
C ARG A 16 -12.12 22.45 10.38
N ALA A 17 -13.39 22.60 10.02
CA ALA A 17 -14.30 21.51 9.74
C ALA A 17 -14.13 21.09 8.28
N PHE A 18 -14.16 19.78 8.00
CA PHE A 18 -14.04 19.25 6.64
C PHE A 18 -14.81 17.92 6.52
N ALA A 19 -15.10 17.50 5.30
CA ALA A 19 -15.57 16.15 5.02
C ALA A 19 -14.51 15.39 4.23
N VAL A 20 -14.39 14.09 4.50
CA VAL A 20 -13.47 13.20 3.78
C VAL A 20 -14.26 12.13 3.07
N ALA A 21 -14.14 12.10 1.75
CA ALA A 21 -14.60 11.01 0.90
C ALA A 21 -13.46 10.00 0.72
N THR A 22 -13.73 8.74 1.01
CA THR A 22 -12.73 7.65 0.95
C THR A 22 -13.26 6.52 0.09
N VAL A 23 -12.48 6.03 -0.87
CA VAL A 23 -12.79 4.79 -1.59
C VAL A 23 -12.70 3.63 -0.61
N VAL A 24 -13.82 2.91 -0.42
CA VAL A 24 -13.91 1.81 0.56
C VAL A 24 -14.06 0.44 -0.10
N ALA A 25 -14.55 0.39 -1.34
CA ALA A 25 -14.58 -0.83 -2.14
C ALA A 25 -14.41 -0.51 -3.62
N VAL A 26 -13.88 -1.47 -4.36
CA VAL A 26 -13.70 -1.40 -5.81
C VAL A 26 -14.18 -2.70 -6.43
N GLY A 27 -14.99 -2.59 -7.48
CA GLY A 27 -15.42 -3.71 -8.33
C GLY A 27 -14.98 -3.47 -9.76
N GLY A 28 -14.33 -4.45 -10.38
CA GLY A 28 -13.76 -4.29 -11.71
C GLY A 28 -12.52 -3.41 -11.74
N SER A 29 -12.30 -2.68 -12.84
CA SER A 29 -11.11 -1.83 -13.01
C SER A 29 -11.41 -0.39 -12.56
N ALA A 30 -10.71 0.08 -11.52
CA ALA A 30 -10.79 1.46 -11.06
C ALA A 30 -9.39 2.09 -10.96
N PRO A 31 -9.24 3.40 -11.25
CA PRO A 31 -7.93 4.05 -11.27
C PRO A 31 -7.32 4.24 -9.87
N ARG A 32 -8.14 4.19 -8.82
CA ARG A 32 -7.73 4.34 -7.42
C ARG A 32 -8.32 3.21 -6.58
N GLY A 33 -7.52 2.66 -5.68
CA GLY A 33 -7.91 1.57 -4.78
C GLY A 33 -8.49 2.07 -3.43
N PRO A 34 -8.91 1.13 -2.55
CA PRO A 34 -9.37 1.45 -1.21
C PRO A 34 -8.34 2.28 -0.44
N GLY A 35 -8.83 3.28 0.32
CA GLY A 35 -8.01 4.25 1.04
C GLY A 35 -7.73 5.55 0.27
N ALA A 36 -7.85 5.57 -1.07
CA ALA A 36 -7.77 6.81 -1.84
C ALA A 36 -8.85 7.81 -1.37
N ALA A 37 -8.49 9.08 -1.24
CA ALA A 37 -9.35 10.05 -0.62
C ALA A 37 -9.39 11.40 -1.36
N LEU A 38 -10.53 12.08 -1.19
CA LEU A 38 -10.74 13.49 -1.51
C LEU A 38 -11.31 14.14 -0.25
N ALA A 39 -10.88 15.35 0.07
CA ALA A 39 -11.45 16.10 1.18
C ALA A 39 -11.88 17.49 0.75
N VAL A 40 -12.94 17.98 1.39
CA VAL A 40 -13.51 19.32 1.16
C VAL A 40 -13.68 20.00 2.51
N ASP A 41 -13.15 21.22 2.66
CA ASP A 41 -13.35 22.01 3.88
C ASP A 41 -14.64 22.85 3.83
N SER A 42 -14.95 23.53 4.92
CA SER A 42 -16.13 24.39 5.03
C SER A 42 -16.10 25.62 4.10
N GLU A 43 -14.95 25.96 3.52
CA GLU A 43 -14.77 27.07 2.57
C GLU A 43 -14.87 26.58 1.10
N GLY A 44 -15.02 25.27 0.88
CA GLY A 44 -15.08 24.64 -0.44
C GLY A 44 -13.72 24.33 -1.04
N THR A 45 -12.64 24.41 -0.25
CA THR A 45 -11.31 23.98 -0.71
C THR A 45 -11.27 22.46 -0.86
N VAL A 46 -10.76 21.99 -2.00
CA VAL A 46 -10.68 20.54 -2.32
C VAL A 46 -9.22 20.09 -2.34
N ILE A 47 -8.95 18.94 -1.74
CA ILE A 47 -7.66 18.25 -1.84
C ILE A 47 -7.87 16.77 -2.17
N GLY A 48 -6.90 16.14 -2.84
CA GLY A 48 -6.93 14.72 -3.18
C GLY A 48 -7.81 14.37 -4.38
N SER A 49 -8.03 13.06 -4.59
CA SER A 49 -8.85 12.51 -5.67
C SER A 49 -9.26 11.08 -5.34
N VAL A 50 -10.45 10.67 -5.78
CA VAL A 50 -10.99 9.30 -5.58
C VAL A 50 -11.05 8.49 -6.88
N SER A 51 -11.13 9.16 -8.05
CA SER A 51 -11.33 8.48 -9.33
C SER A 51 -10.43 8.98 -10.46
N GLY A 52 -9.68 10.07 -10.23
CA GLY A 52 -8.88 10.72 -11.27
C GLY A 52 -9.69 11.61 -12.24
N GLY A 53 -10.88 12.10 -11.82
CA GLY A 53 -11.68 13.08 -12.53
C GLY A 53 -13.09 12.63 -12.93
N CYS A 54 -13.43 11.36 -12.78
CA CYS A 54 -14.73 10.85 -13.28
C CYS A 54 -15.91 11.23 -12.39
N VAL A 55 -15.75 11.15 -11.06
CA VAL A 55 -16.86 11.35 -10.10
C VAL A 55 -16.59 12.47 -9.10
N GLU A 56 -15.49 13.18 -9.20
CA GLU A 56 -15.06 14.20 -8.24
C GLU A 56 -16.10 15.29 -7.99
N GLY A 57 -16.84 15.72 -9.01
CA GLY A 57 -17.91 16.72 -8.86
C GLY A 57 -19.05 16.22 -7.98
N ALA A 58 -19.56 15.01 -8.24
CA ALA A 58 -20.62 14.41 -7.42
C ALA A 58 -20.14 14.12 -5.98
N VAL A 59 -18.89 13.70 -5.82
CA VAL A 59 -18.27 13.47 -4.50
C VAL A 59 -18.10 14.79 -3.73
N TYR A 60 -17.75 15.88 -4.42
CA TYR A 60 -17.71 17.22 -3.83
C TYR A 60 -19.07 17.62 -3.25
N ASP A 61 -20.14 17.46 -4.02
CA ASP A 61 -21.49 17.79 -3.59
C ASP A 61 -21.91 16.94 -2.36
N LEU A 62 -21.56 15.65 -2.33
CA LEU A 62 -21.78 14.79 -1.15
C LEU A 62 -21.00 15.26 0.07
N CYS A 63 -19.76 15.72 -0.10
CA CYS A 63 -18.95 16.27 1.00
C CYS A 63 -19.59 17.54 1.58
N VAL A 64 -20.07 18.45 0.71
CA VAL A 64 -20.78 19.67 1.14
C VAL A 64 -22.06 19.31 1.91
N GLN A 65 -22.85 18.36 1.41
CA GLN A 65 -24.05 17.88 2.10
C GLN A 65 -23.74 17.25 3.45
N ALA A 66 -22.70 16.40 3.52
CA ALA A 66 -22.28 15.78 4.76
C ALA A 66 -21.83 16.79 5.81
N LEU A 67 -21.16 17.88 5.40
CA LEU A 67 -20.81 18.99 6.30
C LEU A 67 -22.04 19.72 6.86
N GLN A 68 -23.09 19.83 6.06
CA GLN A 68 -24.33 20.50 6.48
C GLN A 68 -25.21 19.65 7.41
N HIS A 69 -25.28 18.34 7.17
CA HIS A 69 -26.18 17.43 7.88
C HIS A 69 -25.48 16.69 9.04
N GLY A 70 -24.16 16.53 8.98
CA GLY A 70 -23.39 15.81 10.00
C GLY A 70 -23.38 14.28 9.85
N ASP A 71 -23.97 13.74 8.79
CA ASP A 71 -24.14 12.30 8.59
C ASP A 71 -22.99 11.69 7.78
N THR A 72 -22.56 10.48 8.19
CA THR A 72 -21.69 9.64 7.37
C THR A 72 -22.54 8.86 6.36
N VAL A 73 -22.17 8.93 5.09
CA VAL A 73 -22.88 8.25 3.99
C VAL A 73 -21.94 7.39 3.17
N VAL A 74 -22.48 6.32 2.58
CA VAL A 74 -21.76 5.47 1.62
C VAL A 74 -22.53 5.50 0.31
N GLU A 75 -21.86 5.94 -0.77
CA GLU A 75 -22.47 6.06 -2.10
C GLU A 75 -21.69 5.22 -3.11
N ARG A 76 -22.42 4.61 -4.03
CA ARG A 76 -21.89 3.76 -5.10
C ARG A 76 -21.86 4.50 -6.43
N PHE A 77 -20.70 4.50 -7.08
CA PHE A 77 -20.48 5.06 -8.40
C PHE A 77 -20.04 3.97 -9.38
N GLY A 78 -20.65 3.93 -10.56
CA GLY A 78 -20.29 2.96 -11.60
C GLY A 78 -21.40 2.83 -12.64
N TYR A 79 -21.16 2.08 -13.72
CA TYR A 79 -22.20 1.73 -14.67
C TYR A 79 -23.09 0.65 -14.07
N SER A 80 -24.39 0.96 -13.88
CA SER A 80 -25.44 -0.04 -13.79
C SER A 80 -26.24 -0.03 -15.10
N ASP A 81 -26.59 -1.20 -15.64
CA ASP A 81 -27.42 -1.32 -16.86
C ASP A 81 -28.82 -0.71 -16.72
N GLU A 82 -29.21 -0.25 -15.53
CA GLU A 82 -30.56 0.29 -15.23
C GLU A 82 -30.61 1.81 -15.10
N ASP A 83 -29.47 2.54 -15.03
CA ASP A 83 -29.46 4.00 -14.85
C ASP A 83 -28.64 4.70 -15.93
N ALA A 84 -29.30 5.07 -17.03
CA ALA A 84 -28.69 5.83 -18.15
C ALA A 84 -28.25 7.27 -17.79
N PHE A 85 -28.36 7.69 -16.53
CA PHE A 85 -27.97 9.01 -16.02
C PHE A 85 -27.01 8.94 -14.82
N ALA A 86 -26.54 7.75 -14.41
CA ALA A 86 -25.57 7.63 -13.33
C ALA A 86 -24.20 8.15 -13.81
N VAL A 87 -23.52 8.95 -12.97
CA VAL A 87 -22.14 9.37 -13.21
C VAL A 87 -21.27 8.12 -13.14
N GLY A 88 -20.86 7.61 -14.31
CA GLY A 88 -20.10 6.36 -14.44
C GLY A 88 -18.61 6.60 -14.54
N LEU A 89 -17.84 5.61 -14.10
CA LEU A 89 -16.40 5.57 -14.32
C LEU A 89 -16.10 5.22 -15.78
N THR A 90 -15.30 6.03 -16.47
CA THR A 90 -14.91 5.78 -17.87
C THR A 90 -14.13 4.48 -18.06
N CYS A 91 -13.58 3.90 -16.98
CA CYS A 91 -12.88 2.60 -16.98
C CYS A 91 -13.82 1.40 -16.80
N GLY A 92 -15.13 1.61 -16.65
CA GLY A 92 -16.13 0.55 -16.49
C GLY A 92 -16.12 -0.14 -15.11
N GLY A 93 -15.42 0.41 -14.12
CA GLY A 93 -15.40 -0.09 -12.75
C GLY A 93 -16.53 0.46 -11.89
N ILE A 94 -16.68 -0.11 -10.71
CA ILE A 94 -17.60 0.33 -9.66
C ILE A 94 -16.74 0.70 -8.45
N ILE A 95 -17.03 1.85 -7.81
CA ILE A 95 -16.41 2.24 -6.54
C ILE A 95 -17.48 2.58 -5.51
N ASP A 96 -17.29 2.13 -4.28
CA ASP A 96 -18.06 2.57 -3.14
C ASP A 96 -17.24 3.64 -2.40
N ILE A 97 -17.82 4.79 -2.13
CA ILE A 97 -17.18 5.92 -1.48
C ILE A 97 -17.93 6.22 -0.19
N MET A 98 -17.20 6.20 0.93
CA MET A 98 -17.72 6.66 2.21
C MET A 98 -17.34 8.13 2.40
N VAL A 99 -18.31 8.97 2.67
CA VAL A 99 -18.12 10.38 3.02
C VAL A 99 -18.37 10.55 4.50
N THR A 100 -17.39 11.03 5.24
CA THR A 100 -17.44 11.23 6.69
C THR A 100 -17.18 12.70 7.00
N PRO A 101 -18.13 13.43 7.62
CA PRO A 101 -17.89 14.77 8.13
C PRO A 101 -17.02 14.74 9.39
N VAL A 102 -16.06 15.67 9.46
CA VAL A 102 -15.13 15.83 10.57
C VAL A 102 -15.30 17.25 11.14
N GLY A 103 -16.36 17.44 11.88
CA GLY A 103 -16.62 18.68 12.62
C GLY A 103 -15.58 18.92 13.74
N THR A 104 -15.53 20.11 14.29
CA THR A 104 -14.60 20.46 15.39
C THR A 104 -14.78 19.58 16.62
N ASP A 105 -16.01 19.16 16.90
CA ASP A 105 -16.39 18.37 18.07
C ASP A 105 -16.75 16.91 17.73
N ALA A 106 -16.45 16.47 16.50
CA ALA A 106 -16.76 15.11 16.05
C ALA A 106 -16.04 14.06 16.93
N PRO A 107 -16.71 13.02 17.45
CA PRO A 107 -16.11 12.03 18.34
C PRO A 107 -14.89 11.31 17.77
N GLY A 108 -14.87 11.07 16.46
CA GLY A 108 -13.73 10.45 15.76
C GLY A 108 -12.54 11.37 15.48
N ARG A 109 -12.70 12.70 15.69
CA ARG A 109 -11.65 13.70 15.38
C ARG A 109 -10.34 13.47 16.14
N PRO A 110 -10.31 13.13 17.44
CA PRO A 110 -9.05 12.86 18.15
C PRO A 110 -8.26 11.69 17.55
N VAL A 111 -8.92 10.56 17.26
CA VAL A 111 -8.28 9.37 16.66
C VAL A 111 -7.74 9.69 15.27
N LEU A 112 -8.52 10.41 14.46
CA LEU A 112 -8.07 10.83 13.14
C LEU A 112 -6.87 11.80 13.23
N ARG A 113 -6.88 12.76 14.16
CA ARG A 113 -5.74 13.66 14.42
C ARG A 113 -4.48 12.87 14.77
N SER A 114 -4.59 11.91 15.67
CA SER A 114 -3.49 11.03 16.06
C SER A 114 -2.95 10.23 14.86
N ALA A 115 -3.84 9.73 13.99
CA ALA A 115 -3.47 8.99 12.78
C ALA A 115 -2.74 9.88 11.76
N LEU A 116 -3.27 11.07 11.48
CA LEU A 116 -2.65 12.05 10.57
C LEU A 116 -1.30 12.51 11.10
N SER A 117 -1.19 12.78 12.40
CA SER A 117 0.07 13.16 13.05
C SER A 117 1.12 12.05 12.93
N ALA A 118 0.75 10.77 13.14
CA ALA A 118 1.65 9.63 12.93
C ALA A 118 2.11 9.55 11.47
N ALA A 119 1.19 9.75 10.51
CA ALA A 119 1.51 9.75 9.09
C ALA A 119 2.50 10.85 8.71
N VAL A 120 2.27 12.08 9.18
CA VAL A 120 3.19 13.23 8.92
C VAL A 120 4.58 12.97 9.50
N ARG A 121 4.67 12.33 10.67
CA ARG A 121 5.96 11.98 11.28
C ARG A 121 6.61 10.72 10.70
N GLY A 122 5.94 10.02 9.78
CA GLY A 122 6.42 8.75 9.24
C GLY A 122 6.46 7.62 10.27
N GLU A 123 5.67 7.73 11.35
CA GLU A 123 5.56 6.70 12.38
C GLU A 123 4.69 5.54 11.90
N ARG A 124 5.05 4.34 12.34
CA ARG A 124 4.25 3.15 12.00
C ARG A 124 2.92 3.16 12.76
N ALA A 125 1.83 3.22 12.01
CA ALA A 125 0.47 3.18 12.54
C ALA A 125 -0.52 2.61 11.53
N ALA A 126 -1.62 2.03 11.99
CA ALA A 126 -2.74 1.60 11.15
C ALA A 126 -4.05 2.18 11.69
N LEU A 127 -4.83 2.81 10.80
CA LEU A 127 -6.16 3.33 11.09
C LEU A 127 -7.19 2.34 10.55
N ALA A 128 -7.94 1.69 11.44
CA ALA A 128 -9.07 0.85 11.09
C ALA A 128 -10.37 1.64 11.26
N ARG A 129 -11.23 1.65 10.25
CA ARG A 129 -12.52 2.35 10.26
C ARG A 129 -13.64 1.42 9.80
N VAL A 130 -14.79 1.46 10.46
CA VAL A 130 -15.99 0.76 9.98
C VAL A 130 -16.53 1.46 8.74
N VAL A 131 -16.53 0.76 7.61
CA VAL A 131 -16.99 1.28 6.32
C VAL A 131 -18.28 0.62 5.84
N ARG A 132 -18.66 -0.51 6.45
CA ARG A 132 -19.93 -1.21 6.24
C ARG A 132 -20.34 -1.90 7.53
N GLY A 133 -21.62 -1.78 7.88
CA GLY A 133 -22.18 -2.37 9.10
C GLY A 133 -23.41 -1.60 9.58
N PRO A 134 -23.81 -1.79 10.84
CA PRO A 134 -24.83 -0.99 11.48
C PRO A 134 -24.54 0.51 11.40
N ALA A 135 -25.60 1.32 11.23
CA ALA A 135 -25.46 2.76 10.98
C ALA A 135 -24.75 3.52 12.11
N ASP A 136 -24.95 3.07 13.35
CA ASP A 136 -24.32 3.64 14.55
C ASP A 136 -22.82 3.34 14.68
N LEU A 137 -22.32 2.34 13.94
CA LEU A 137 -20.91 1.99 13.90
C LEU A 137 -20.15 2.63 12.71
N LEU A 138 -20.88 3.08 11.66
CA LEU A 138 -20.26 3.64 10.46
C LEU A 138 -19.37 4.84 10.79
N GLY A 139 -18.14 4.81 10.30
CA GLY A 139 -17.14 5.86 10.52
C GLY A 139 -16.43 5.80 11.87
N THR A 140 -16.83 4.89 12.79
CA THR A 140 -16.06 4.66 14.03
C THR A 140 -14.64 4.18 13.67
N ALA A 141 -13.67 4.55 14.51
CA ALA A 141 -12.26 4.39 14.19
C ALA A 141 -11.41 3.91 15.36
N LEU A 142 -10.41 3.12 15.02
CA LEU A 142 -9.40 2.58 15.92
C LEU A 142 -8.02 2.83 15.31
N LEU A 143 -7.14 3.53 16.00
CA LEU A 143 -5.75 3.70 15.63
C LEU A 143 -4.87 2.72 16.38
N VAL A 144 -4.09 1.94 15.67
CA VAL A 144 -3.19 0.93 16.21
C VAL A 144 -1.75 1.32 15.98
N ARG A 145 -0.93 1.24 17.02
CA ARG A 145 0.53 1.39 16.95
C ARG A 145 1.22 0.09 17.37
N PRO A 146 2.31 -0.31 16.69
CA PRO A 146 3.10 -1.44 17.17
C PRO A 146 3.72 -1.08 18.52
N GLY A 147 3.49 -1.90 19.53
CA GLY A 147 4.19 -1.78 20.81
C GLY A 147 5.65 -2.19 20.69
N GLU A 148 6.45 -1.89 21.71
CA GLU A 148 7.78 -2.43 21.85
C GLU A 148 7.72 -3.96 21.94
N ALA A 149 8.67 -4.64 21.27
CA ALA A 149 8.76 -6.08 21.36
C ALA A 149 9.16 -6.49 22.79
N VAL A 150 8.22 -7.05 23.54
CA VAL A 150 8.46 -7.58 24.89
C VAL A 150 8.56 -9.10 24.77
N GLY A 151 9.72 -9.67 25.12
CA GLY A 151 9.93 -11.12 25.16
C GLY A 151 11.21 -11.58 24.46
N GLU A 152 11.48 -12.89 24.54
CA GLU A 152 12.64 -13.51 23.90
C GLU A 152 12.55 -13.44 22.36
N PRO A 153 13.71 -13.38 21.65
CA PRO A 153 13.75 -13.28 20.18
C PRO A 153 13.01 -14.40 19.44
N SER A 154 12.78 -15.54 20.09
CA SER A 154 12.09 -16.72 19.54
C SER A 154 10.56 -16.61 19.55
N ARG A 155 9.96 -15.70 20.33
CA ARG A 155 8.52 -15.43 20.39
C ARG A 155 8.27 -13.97 20.82
N PRO A 156 8.48 -12.99 19.94
CA PRO A 156 8.16 -11.62 20.26
C PRO A 156 6.63 -11.48 20.41
N SER A 157 6.15 -11.34 21.64
CA SER A 157 4.79 -10.85 21.89
C SER A 157 4.83 -9.33 21.71
N ARG A 158 4.30 -8.84 20.59
CA ARG A 158 4.12 -7.40 20.40
C ARG A 158 2.86 -6.98 21.13
N ALA A 159 3.00 -6.31 22.26
CA ALA A 159 1.89 -5.56 22.85
C ALA A 159 1.52 -4.46 21.85
N SER A 160 0.27 -4.46 21.37
CA SER A 160 -0.27 -3.35 20.59
C SER A 160 -0.96 -2.38 21.51
N SER A 161 -0.70 -1.10 21.33
CA SER A 161 -1.56 -0.06 21.92
C SER A 161 -2.54 0.41 20.85
N TYR A 162 -3.78 0.61 21.23
CA TYR A 162 -4.77 1.23 20.34
C TYR A 162 -5.49 2.37 21.04
N GLU A 163 -5.93 3.33 20.24
CA GLU A 163 -6.65 4.55 20.63
C GLU A 163 -7.96 4.59 19.86
N GLY A 164 -9.06 4.95 20.53
CA GLY A 164 -10.40 4.92 19.96
C GLY A 164 -11.11 3.58 20.18
N GLY A 165 -12.07 3.28 19.33
CA GLY A 165 -12.85 2.04 19.37
C GLY A 165 -13.88 2.01 18.27
N LEU A 166 -14.37 0.82 17.95
CA LEU A 166 -15.35 0.60 16.88
C LEU A 166 -16.80 0.63 17.39
N GLY A 167 -17.02 1.12 18.64
CA GLY A 167 -18.35 1.26 19.24
C GLY A 167 -19.01 -0.07 19.63
N GLY A 168 -18.30 -1.18 19.49
CA GLY A 168 -18.78 -2.52 19.75
C GLY A 168 -18.20 -3.13 21.05
N HIS A 169 -18.02 -4.42 21.02
CA HIS A 169 -17.43 -5.17 22.11
C HIS A 169 -15.90 -5.09 22.11
N THR A 170 -15.29 -5.17 23.30
CA THR A 170 -13.82 -5.19 23.46
C THR A 170 -13.12 -6.26 22.59
N GLU A 171 -13.79 -7.40 22.33
CA GLU A 171 -13.27 -8.44 21.43
C GLU A 171 -13.19 -7.98 19.99
N LEU A 172 -14.15 -7.18 19.53
CA LEU A 172 -14.10 -6.58 18.20
C LEU A 172 -12.89 -5.65 18.05
N ASP A 173 -12.68 -4.76 19.02
CA ASP A 173 -11.52 -3.85 19.03
C ASP A 173 -10.20 -4.63 19.04
N ARG A 174 -10.12 -5.72 19.84
CA ARG A 174 -8.92 -6.56 19.91
C ARG A 174 -8.65 -7.30 18.61
N THR A 175 -9.67 -7.88 17.99
CA THR A 175 -9.53 -8.56 16.70
C THR A 175 -9.15 -7.57 15.59
N ALA A 176 -9.83 -6.44 15.52
CA ALA A 176 -9.54 -5.36 14.58
C ALA A 176 -8.11 -4.83 14.75
N ALA A 177 -7.63 -4.67 15.98
CA ALA A 177 -6.24 -4.27 16.25
C ALA A 177 -5.23 -5.32 15.75
N GLY A 178 -5.53 -6.60 15.91
CA GLY A 178 -4.71 -7.70 15.38
C GLY A 178 -4.61 -7.69 13.86
N GLU A 179 -5.73 -7.53 13.16
CA GLU A 179 -5.77 -7.41 11.69
C GLU A 179 -5.04 -6.14 11.21
N ALA A 180 -5.25 -5.02 11.90
CA ALA A 180 -4.58 -3.76 11.59
C ALA A 180 -3.05 -3.88 11.72
N LEU A 181 -2.55 -4.56 12.75
CA LEU A 181 -1.11 -4.84 12.89
C LEU A 181 -0.57 -5.74 11.77
N ALA A 182 -1.30 -6.78 11.41
CA ALA A 182 -0.89 -7.67 10.32
C ALA A 182 -0.79 -6.91 8.99
N MET A 183 -1.76 -6.04 8.69
CA MET A 183 -1.74 -5.19 7.50
C MET A 183 -0.63 -4.15 7.56
N LEU A 184 -0.38 -3.54 8.73
CA LEU A 184 0.72 -2.61 8.95
C LEU A 184 2.09 -3.26 8.74
N ASP A 185 2.29 -4.49 9.23
CA ASP A 185 3.53 -5.24 9.03
C ASP A 185 3.74 -5.57 7.54
N ALA A 186 2.68 -5.86 6.82
CA ALA A 186 2.71 -6.04 5.38
C ALA A 186 2.82 -4.71 4.60
N GLY A 187 2.61 -3.54 5.25
CA GLY A 187 2.54 -2.22 4.61
C GLY A 187 1.37 -2.11 3.63
N ARG A 188 0.22 -2.72 3.96
CA ARG A 188 -0.94 -2.82 3.09
C ARG A 188 -2.10 -1.96 3.60
N THR A 189 -2.85 -1.38 2.67
CA THR A 189 -4.15 -0.77 2.89
C THR A 189 -5.20 -1.62 2.18
N GLY A 190 -6.34 -1.87 2.81
CA GLY A 190 -7.40 -2.70 2.25
C GLY A 190 -8.52 -2.95 3.24
N THR A 191 -9.45 -3.84 2.89
CA THR A 191 -10.62 -4.16 3.70
C THR A 191 -10.51 -5.53 4.36
N VAL A 192 -11.10 -5.64 5.55
CA VAL A 192 -11.23 -6.88 6.32
C VAL A 192 -12.67 -7.04 6.77
N GLU A 193 -13.22 -8.24 6.65
CA GLU A 193 -14.57 -8.56 7.12
C GLU A 193 -14.51 -9.24 8.50
N LEU A 194 -15.29 -8.74 9.45
CA LEU A 194 -15.42 -9.26 10.80
C LEU A 194 -16.90 -9.35 11.20
N SER A 195 -17.23 -10.23 12.15
CA SER A 195 -18.53 -10.16 12.82
C SER A 195 -18.55 -9.10 13.93
N ALA A 196 -19.72 -8.64 14.29
CA ALA A 196 -19.91 -7.66 15.36
C ALA A 196 -19.40 -8.15 16.74
N ASP A 197 -19.30 -9.45 16.95
CA ASP A 197 -18.73 -10.07 18.14
C ASP A 197 -17.19 -10.22 18.09
N GLY A 198 -16.57 -9.78 16.99
CA GLY A 198 -15.12 -9.90 16.77
C GLY A 198 -14.68 -11.25 16.20
N SER A 199 -15.59 -12.16 15.87
CA SER A 199 -15.22 -13.39 15.18
C SER A 199 -14.89 -13.14 13.72
N ARG A 200 -14.06 -14.02 13.12
CA ARG A 200 -13.68 -13.94 11.68
C ARG A 200 -14.73 -14.56 10.76
N CYS A 201 -15.98 -14.66 11.19
CA CYS A 201 -17.06 -15.06 10.31
C CYS A 201 -17.53 -13.84 9.49
N PRO A 202 -17.74 -13.93 8.19
CA PRO A 202 -18.08 -12.77 7.35
C PRO A 202 -19.57 -12.41 7.48
N ASP A 203 -19.98 -11.91 8.64
CA ASP A 203 -21.36 -11.52 8.91
C ASP A 203 -21.41 -10.15 9.61
N GLY A 204 -21.36 -9.10 8.83
CA GLY A 204 -21.89 -7.83 9.25
C GLY A 204 -21.00 -6.59 9.24
N LEU A 205 -19.71 -6.66 9.48
CA LEU A 205 -18.81 -5.50 9.51
C LEU A 205 -17.71 -5.60 8.45
N THR A 206 -17.51 -4.53 7.71
CA THR A 206 -16.30 -4.35 6.89
C THR A 206 -15.50 -3.19 7.46
N LEU A 207 -14.24 -3.46 7.75
CA LEU A 207 -13.26 -2.46 8.17
C LEU A 207 -12.38 -2.09 6.99
N LEU A 208 -12.18 -0.79 6.75
CA LEU A 208 -11.06 -0.30 5.95
C LEU A 208 -9.89 -0.07 6.89
N ILE A 209 -8.77 -0.72 6.62
CA ILE A 209 -7.52 -0.56 7.35
C ILE A 209 -6.53 0.17 6.46
N GLU A 210 -6.12 1.36 6.87
CA GLU A 210 -5.12 2.19 6.20
C GLU A 210 -3.83 2.14 7.01
N SER A 211 -2.74 1.70 6.38
CA SER A 211 -1.45 1.55 7.04
C SER A 211 -0.50 2.68 6.68
N VAL A 212 0.09 3.30 7.69
CA VAL A 212 1.24 4.20 7.55
C VAL A 212 2.50 3.44 7.92
N ALA A 213 3.38 3.30 6.98
CA ALA A 213 4.67 2.68 7.20
C ALA A 213 5.76 3.49 6.50
N PRO A 214 6.98 3.50 7.02
CA PRO A 214 8.11 4.11 6.33
C PRO A 214 8.20 3.63 4.88
N ALA A 215 8.77 4.45 4.01
CA ALA A 215 9.04 4.09 2.62
C ALA A 215 9.70 2.71 2.53
N PRO A 216 9.27 1.81 1.63
CA PRO A 216 9.92 0.53 1.46
C PRO A 216 11.37 0.73 1.04
N ARG A 217 12.27 -0.14 1.48
CA ARG A 217 13.69 -0.02 1.17
C ARG A 217 14.02 -0.66 -0.17
N MET A 218 14.85 0.03 -0.97
CA MET A 218 15.52 -0.53 -2.13
C MET A 218 17.04 -0.48 -1.86
N ILE A 219 17.69 -1.63 -1.79
CA ILE A 219 19.13 -1.72 -1.57
C ILE A 219 19.78 -2.17 -2.87
N VAL A 220 20.62 -1.30 -3.42
CA VAL A 220 21.36 -1.53 -4.67
C VAL A 220 22.81 -1.84 -4.33
N PHE A 221 23.22 -3.05 -4.63
CA PHE A 221 24.60 -3.51 -4.42
C PHE A 221 25.39 -3.39 -5.72
N GLY A 222 26.47 -2.58 -5.69
CA GLY A 222 27.32 -2.26 -6.82
C GLY A 222 27.13 -0.82 -7.32
N ALA A 223 28.14 0.01 -7.09
CA ALA A 223 28.15 1.44 -7.43
C ALA A 223 28.61 1.63 -8.90
N ILE A 224 27.76 1.25 -9.85
CA ILE A 224 27.98 1.34 -11.30
C ILE A 224 26.93 2.30 -11.93
N ASP A 225 27.06 2.60 -13.22
CA ASP A 225 26.17 3.56 -13.88
C ASP A 225 24.71 3.09 -13.93
N PHE A 226 24.47 1.80 -14.06
CA PHE A 226 23.14 1.20 -13.94
C PHE A 226 22.51 1.46 -12.55
N ALA A 227 23.33 1.48 -11.49
CA ALA A 227 22.87 1.81 -10.15
C ALA A 227 22.39 3.26 -10.06
N ALA A 228 23.08 4.21 -10.70
CA ALA A 228 22.66 5.61 -10.68
C ALA A 228 21.30 5.83 -11.36
N ALA A 229 21.05 5.15 -12.47
CA ALA A 229 19.74 5.18 -13.11
C ALA A 229 18.66 4.52 -12.25
N LEU A 230 18.97 3.36 -11.63
CA LEU A 230 18.02 2.66 -10.76
C LEU A 230 17.69 3.43 -9.49
N VAL A 231 18.63 4.17 -8.91
CA VAL A 231 18.39 5.07 -7.78
C VAL A 231 17.30 6.08 -8.12
N ARG A 232 17.41 6.77 -9.27
CA ARG A 232 16.41 7.75 -9.72
C ARG A 232 15.02 7.14 -9.86
N VAL A 233 14.93 5.98 -10.51
CA VAL A 233 13.65 5.27 -10.66
C VAL A 233 13.12 4.78 -9.31
N GLY A 234 13.99 4.28 -8.43
CA GLY A 234 13.61 3.88 -7.07
C GLY A 234 13.05 5.04 -6.25
N LYS A 235 13.68 6.21 -6.32
CA LYS A 235 13.18 7.44 -5.68
C LYS A 235 11.83 7.86 -6.26
N PHE A 236 11.68 7.86 -7.58
CA PHE A 236 10.41 8.14 -8.26
C PHE A 236 9.28 7.19 -7.82
N LEU A 237 9.60 5.92 -7.54
CA LEU A 237 8.65 4.92 -7.04
C LEU A 237 8.42 4.98 -5.52
N GLY A 238 9.01 5.95 -4.82
CA GLY A 238 8.81 6.18 -3.39
C GLY A 238 9.62 5.25 -2.47
N TYR A 239 10.72 4.65 -2.96
CA TYR A 239 11.62 3.88 -2.10
C TYR A 239 12.59 4.76 -1.31
N HIS A 240 12.95 4.29 -0.11
CA HIS A 240 14.20 4.69 0.54
C HIS A 240 15.33 3.89 -0.09
N VAL A 241 16.20 4.58 -0.84
CA VAL A 241 17.23 3.92 -1.67
C VAL A 241 18.60 4.01 -1.01
N THR A 242 19.20 2.84 -0.80
CA THR A 242 20.58 2.68 -0.30
C THR A 242 21.45 2.10 -1.41
N VAL A 243 22.62 2.70 -1.67
CA VAL A 243 23.66 2.14 -2.56
C VAL A 243 24.81 1.60 -1.69
N CYS A 244 25.20 0.35 -1.89
CA CYS A 244 26.29 -0.29 -1.16
C CYS A 244 27.34 -0.87 -2.13
N ASP A 245 28.61 -0.48 -1.94
CA ASP A 245 29.76 -1.06 -2.66
C ASP A 245 30.99 -1.08 -1.76
N ALA A 246 31.82 -2.12 -1.91
CA ALA A 246 33.04 -2.26 -1.13
C ALA A 246 34.17 -1.29 -1.55
N ARG A 247 34.02 -0.63 -2.69
CA ARG A 247 35.05 0.24 -3.28
C ARG A 247 34.72 1.71 -3.01
N PRO A 248 35.47 2.38 -2.09
CA PRO A 248 35.15 3.75 -1.66
C PRO A 248 35.21 4.77 -2.80
N VAL A 249 36.02 4.53 -3.83
CA VAL A 249 36.14 5.45 -4.99
C VAL A 249 34.89 5.47 -5.86
N PHE A 250 34.03 4.46 -5.77
CA PHE A 250 32.78 4.36 -6.54
C PHE A 250 31.55 4.68 -5.71
N ALA A 251 31.52 4.28 -4.42
CA ALA A 251 30.40 4.54 -3.52
C ALA A 251 30.54 5.94 -2.89
N THR A 252 30.16 6.95 -3.64
CA THR A 252 30.23 8.35 -3.19
C THR A 252 28.89 9.06 -3.37
N THR A 253 28.56 9.99 -2.46
CA THR A 253 27.34 10.81 -2.56
C THR A 253 27.35 11.70 -3.81
N THR A 254 28.52 12.07 -4.32
CA THR A 254 28.67 12.82 -5.59
C THR A 254 28.18 12.01 -6.79
N ARG A 255 28.41 10.68 -6.80
CA ARG A 255 27.92 9.81 -7.88
C ARG A 255 26.45 9.42 -7.72
N PHE A 256 25.97 9.39 -6.48
CA PHE A 256 24.58 9.00 -6.14
C PHE A 256 23.90 10.08 -5.29
N PRO A 257 23.73 11.31 -5.83
CA PRO A 257 23.19 12.42 -5.06
C PRO A 257 21.73 12.25 -4.65
N GLU A 258 21.00 11.39 -5.35
CA GLU A 258 19.57 11.14 -5.09
C GLU A 258 19.33 9.93 -4.16
N ALA A 259 20.40 9.15 -3.85
CA ALA A 259 20.29 8.06 -2.87
C ALA A 259 20.10 8.64 -1.46
N ASP A 260 19.23 8.01 -0.67
CA ASP A 260 19.08 8.38 0.75
C ASP A 260 20.30 7.98 1.57
N GLU A 261 21.00 6.93 1.12
CA GLU A 261 22.17 6.39 1.82
C GLU A 261 23.19 5.84 0.83
N VAL A 262 24.47 6.17 1.02
CA VAL A 262 25.58 5.57 0.28
C VAL A 262 26.55 4.93 1.28
N VAL A 263 26.75 3.63 1.17
CA VAL A 263 27.48 2.82 2.14
C VAL A 263 28.73 2.19 1.50
N VAL A 264 29.89 2.43 2.12
CA VAL A 264 31.14 1.75 1.75
C VAL A 264 31.31 0.55 2.67
N ASP A 265 30.94 -0.62 2.20
CA ASP A 265 31.08 -1.88 2.94
C ASP A 265 31.01 -3.08 1.99
N TRP A 266 31.44 -4.24 2.46
CA TRP A 266 31.19 -5.49 1.78
C TRP A 266 29.69 -5.79 1.71
N PRO A 267 29.09 -6.02 0.52
CA PRO A 267 27.65 -6.19 0.34
C PRO A 267 27.01 -7.17 1.32
N HIS A 268 27.58 -8.36 1.49
CA HIS A 268 27.05 -9.38 2.39
C HIS A 268 27.18 -9.00 3.89
N ARG A 269 28.19 -8.21 4.27
CA ARG A 269 28.34 -7.71 5.64
C ARG A 269 27.30 -6.66 5.96
N TYR A 270 27.13 -5.72 5.05
CA TYR A 270 26.08 -4.70 5.17
C TYR A 270 24.70 -5.35 5.27
N LEU A 271 24.36 -6.28 4.36
CA LEU A 271 23.07 -6.95 4.36
C LEU A 271 22.76 -7.68 5.67
N ARG A 272 23.74 -8.36 6.27
CA ARG A 272 23.56 -9.10 7.54
C ARG A 272 23.30 -8.21 8.75
N ARG A 273 23.70 -6.94 8.72
CA ARG A 273 23.51 -5.99 9.83
C ARG A 273 22.39 -4.98 9.59
N THR A 274 21.86 -4.90 8.37
CA THR A 274 20.75 -4.00 8.05
C THR A 274 19.41 -4.70 8.23
N THR A 275 18.39 -3.93 8.56
CA THR A 275 17.03 -4.46 8.71
C THR A 275 16.37 -4.58 7.34
N THR A 276 15.77 -5.73 7.05
CA THR A 276 14.92 -5.97 5.88
C THR A 276 13.53 -6.41 6.34
N ASP A 277 12.54 -6.18 5.50
CA ASP A 277 11.17 -6.62 5.70
C ASP A 277 10.61 -7.20 4.39
N VAL A 278 9.38 -7.69 4.43
CA VAL A 278 8.67 -8.26 3.27
C VAL A 278 8.43 -7.28 2.13
N ARG A 279 8.72 -5.98 2.32
CA ARG A 279 8.60 -4.93 1.29
C ARG A 279 9.96 -4.54 0.69
N THR A 280 11.06 -5.04 1.27
CA THR A 280 12.43 -4.69 0.86
C THR A 280 12.74 -5.28 -0.52
N VAL A 281 13.35 -4.46 -1.38
CA VAL A 281 13.83 -4.83 -2.70
C VAL A 281 15.36 -4.87 -2.68
N LEU A 282 15.95 -5.99 -3.12
CA LEU A 282 17.39 -6.20 -3.18
C LEU A 282 17.82 -6.34 -4.64
N CYS A 283 18.64 -5.40 -5.13
CA CYS A 283 19.15 -5.38 -6.50
C CYS A 283 20.66 -5.57 -6.49
N VAL A 284 21.15 -6.73 -6.95
CA VAL A 284 22.57 -7.09 -7.03
C VAL A 284 23.07 -6.75 -8.43
N LEU A 285 23.79 -5.63 -8.56
CA LEU A 285 24.33 -5.14 -9.82
C LEU A 285 25.85 -5.39 -9.96
N THR A 286 26.43 -6.08 -9.00
CA THR A 286 27.80 -6.58 -9.09
C THR A 286 27.88 -7.78 -10.02
N HIS A 287 29.08 -8.08 -10.53
CA HIS A 287 29.32 -9.26 -11.41
C HIS A 287 30.55 -10.05 -10.97
N ASP A 288 30.98 -9.91 -9.74
CA ASP A 288 32.11 -10.66 -9.17
C ASP A 288 31.58 -11.69 -8.18
N ALA A 289 31.83 -12.96 -8.46
CA ALA A 289 31.32 -14.08 -7.66
C ALA A 289 31.72 -14.00 -6.18
N LYS A 290 32.84 -13.34 -5.84
CA LYS A 290 33.26 -13.13 -4.46
C LYS A 290 32.32 -12.23 -3.66
N PHE A 291 31.58 -11.34 -4.35
CA PHE A 291 30.53 -10.50 -3.75
C PHE A 291 29.16 -11.17 -3.90
N ASP A 292 28.84 -11.67 -5.11
CA ASP A 292 27.51 -12.14 -5.49
C ASP A 292 27.08 -13.36 -4.67
N VAL A 293 27.95 -14.39 -4.53
CA VAL A 293 27.56 -15.64 -3.88
C VAL A 293 27.25 -15.46 -2.40
N PRO A 294 28.12 -14.88 -1.56
CA PRO A 294 27.81 -14.69 -0.14
C PRO A 294 26.69 -13.67 0.11
N LEU A 295 26.48 -12.72 -0.81
CA LEU A 295 25.38 -11.74 -0.74
C LEU A 295 24.05 -12.42 -1.02
N LEU A 296 23.93 -13.17 -2.13
CA LEU A 296 22.71 -13.86 -2.54
C LEU A 296 22.34 -14.99 -1.59
N GLU A 297 23.33 -15.70 -1.04
CA GLU A 297 23.10 -16.68 0.02
C GLU A 297 22.37 -16.06 1.21
N ALA A 298 22.78 -14.89 1.67
CA ALA A 298 22.09 -14.17 2.73
C ALA A 298 20.71 -13.64 2.26
N ALA A 299 20.65 -12.98 1.10
CA ALA A 299 19.47 -12.31 0.59
C ALA A 299 18.28 -13.27 0.37
N LEU A 300 18.55 -14.47 -0.16
CA LEU A 300 17.51 -15.46 -0.46
C LEU A 300 16.92 -16.13 0.78
N ARG A 301 17.55 -15.98 1.94
CA ARG A 301 17.06 -16.46 3.25
C ARG A 301 16.39 -15.38 4.07
N MET A 302 16.52 -14.11 3.67
CA MET A 302 15.93 -12.99 4.38
C MET A 302 14.52 -12.66 3.84
N PRO A 303 13.66 -12.00 4.67
CA PRO A 303 12.43 -11.44 4.17
C PRO A 303 12.73 -10.31 3.17
N ALA A 304 12.24 -10.47 1.95
CA ALA A 304 12.34 -9.47 0.88
C ALA A 304 11.20 -9.68 -0.13
N ALA A 305 10.66 -8.59 -0.66
CA ALA A 305 9.66 -8.59 -1.73
C ALA A 305 10.26 -9.05 -3.07
N PHE A 306 11.56 -8.74 -3.26
CA PHE A 306 12.25 -8.98 -4.52
C PHE A 306 13.75 -9.14 -4.30
N VAL A 307 14.35 -10.15 -4.92
CA VAL A 307 15.80 -10.34 -4.97
C VAL A 307 16.18 -10.56 -6.43
N GLY A 308 16.89 -9.60 -7.01
CA GLY A 308 17.29 -9.67 -8.41
C GLY A 308 18.79 -9.48 -8.60
N ALA A 309 19.35 -10.12 -9.63
CA ALA A 309 20.78 -10.02 -9.92
C ALA A 309 21.05 -9.77 -11.40
N LEU A 310 21.89 -8.76 -11.68
CA LEU A 310 22.33 -8.41 -13.03
C LEU A 310 23.27 -9.49 -13.58
N GLY A 311 23.22 -9.72 -14.89
CA GLY A 311 24.12 -10.62 -15.58
C GLY A 311 23.53 -11.21 -16.85
N SER A 312 24.36 -11.93 -17.60
CA SER A 312 23.90 -12.70 -18.76
C SER A 312 23.26 -14.04 -18.31
N ARG A 313 22.56 -14.70 -19.23
CA ARG A 313 22.05 -16.06 -18.99
C ARG A 313 23.16 -17.04 -18.59
N ARG A 314 24.37 -16.88 -19.18
CA ARG A 314 25.55 -17.68 -18.78
C ARG A 314 26.00 -17.39 -17.35
N THR A 315 26.05 -16.11 -16.98
CA THR A 315 26.37 -15.67 -15.61
C THR A 315 25.35 -16.20 -14.61
N HIS A 316 24.07 -16.21 -14.98
CA HIS A 316 23.00 -16.77 -14.16
C HIS A 316 23.22 -18.28 -13.90
N ALA A 317 23.47 -19.08 -14.94
CA ALA A 317 23.67 -20.51 -14.80
C ALA A 317 24.88 -20.85 -13.89
N ASP A 318 25.99 -20.11 -14.03
CA ASP A 318 27.15 -20.29 -13.15
C ASP A 318 26.88 -19.87 -11.71
N ARG A 319 26.15 -18.77 -11.52
CA ARG A 319 25.70 -18.27 -10.22
C ARG A 319 24.80 -19.28 -9.51
N GLU A 320 23.81 -19.81 -10.21
CA GLU A 320 22.88 -20.82 -9.70
C GLU A 320 23.60 -22.09 -9.24
N ARG A 321 24.55 -22.57 -10.04
CA ARG A 321 25.40 -23.73 -9.67
C ARG A 321 26.14 -23.45 -8.36
N ARG A 322 26.82 -22.28 -8.24
CA ARG A 322 27.57 -21.91 -7.05
C ARG A 322 26.69 -21.73 -5.80
N LEU A 323 25.47 -21.23 -5.97
CA LEU A 323 24.51 -21.09 -4.88
C LEU A 323 24.02 -22.46 -4.40
N ARG A 324 23.80 -23.44 -5.31
CA ARG A 324 23.53 -24.83 -4.93
C ARG A 324 24.70 -25.48 -4.18
N GLU A 325 25.93 -25.24 -4.65
CA GLU A 325 27.15 -25.69 -3.95
C GLU A 325 27.28 -25.07 -2.55
N ALA A 326 26.77 -23.85 -2.34
CA ALA A 326 26.69 -23.19 -1.04
C ALA A 326 25.50 -23.65 -0.18
N GLY A 327 24.71 -24.64 -0.66
CA GLY A 327 23.63 -25.27 0.10
C GLY A 327 22.27 -24.58 0.04
N LEU A 328 22.01 -23.78 -0.99
CA LEU A 328 20.68 -23.23 -1.20
C LEU A 328 19.76 -24.27 -1.84
N THR A 329 18.53 -24.32 -1.36
CA THR A 329 17.46 -25.18 -1.89
C THR A 329 16.85 -24.61 -3.18
N ASP A 330 16.20 -25.44 -3.98
CA ASP A 330 15.49 -24.98 -5.18
C ASP A 330 14.37 -23.97 -4.83
N GLY A 331 13.73 -24.10 -3.67
CA GLY A 331 12.73 -23.15 -3.18
C GLY A 331 13.33 -21.76 -2.88
N GLU A 332 14.55 -21.69 -2.30
CA GLU A 332 15.27 -20.44 -2.09
C GLU A 332 15.71 -19.85 -3.43
N LEU A 333 16.23 -20.66 -4.35
CA LEU A 333 16.66 -20.23 -5.68
C LEU A 333 15.51 -19.72 -6.55
N ALA A 334 14.31 -20.26 -6.42
CA ALA A 334 13.12 -19.79 -7.15
C ALA A 334 12.75 -18.32 -6.84
N ARG A 335 13.24 -17.78 -5.72
CA ARG A 335 13.08 -16.37 -5.36
C ARG A 335 14.03 -15.43 -6.13
N LEU A 336 15.07 -15.96 -6.75
CA LEU A 336 16.07 -15.18 -7.46
C LEU A 336 15.57 -14.78 -8.87
N ARG A 337 15.50 -13.50 -9.14
CA ARG A 337 15.25 -12.93 -10.47
C ARG A 337 16.60 -12.66 -11.15
N SER A 338 17.00 -13.51 -12.09
CA SER A 338 18.29 -13.38 -12.78
C SER A 338 18.22 -14.04 -14.16
N PRO A 339 18.59 -13.33 -15.24
CA PRO A 339 18.93 -11.90 -15.28
C PRO A 339 17.79 -11.02 -14.78
N ILE A 340 18.10 -9.97 -14.01
CA ILE A 340 17.12 -9.02 -13.47
C ILE A 340 16.51 -8.15 -14.59
N GLY A 341 15.21 -7.93 -14.55
CA GLY A 341 14.45 -7.05 -15.43
C GLY A 341 13.59 -7.80 -16.46
N LEU A 342 12.54 -7.13 -16.94
CA LEU A 342 11.72 -7.62 -18.05
C LEU A 342 12.45 -7.51 -19.37
N ASP A 343 12.14 -8.38 -20.31
CA ASP A 343 12.69 -8.33 -21.68
C ASP A 343 12.07 -7.17 -22.49
N LEU A 344 12.61 -5.98 -22.31
CA LEU A 344 12.25 -4.76 -23.04
C LEU A 344 13.22 -4.44 -24.17
N GLY A 345 14.27 -5.25 -24.39
CA GLY A 345 15.34 -4.93 -25.34
C GLY A 345 16.24 -3.78 -24.89
N ALA A 346 16.30 -3.50 -23.59
CA ALA A 346 17.04 -2.39 -22.98
C ALA A 346 18.54 -2.42 -23.33
N ARG A 347 19.11 -1.24 -23.63
CA ARG A 347 20.52 -1.05 -23.99
C ARG A 347 21.24 -0.03 -23.14
N THR A 348 20.54 1.01 -22.68
CA THR A 348 21.12 2.06 -21.83
C THR A 348 20.92 1.75 -20.34
N PRO A 349 21.68 2.38 -19.44
CA PRO A 349 21.44 2.28 -17.99
C PRO A 349 20.02 2.66 -17.61
N GLU A 350 19.45 3.69 -18.23
CA GLU A 350 18.09 4.19 -17.96
C GLU A 350 17.03 3.17 -18.40
N GLU A 351 17.15 2.62 -19.60
CA GLU A 351 16.24 1.58 -20.11
C GLU A 351 16.32 0.31 -19.24
N THR A 352 17.52 -0.07 -18.82
CA THR A 352 17.72 -1.21 -17.90
C THR A 352 17.09 -0.95 -16.55
N ALA A 353 17.21 0.26 -16.01
CA ALA A 353 16.57 0.65 -14.75
C ALA A 353 15.04 0.58 -14.85
N LEU A 354 14.46 0.99 -15.98
CA LEU A 354 13.02 0.85 -16.24
C LEU A 354 12.61 -0.62 -16.36
N SER A 355 13.40 -1.44 -17.04
CA SER A 355 13.17 -2.89 -17.13
C SER A 355 13.16 -3.57 -15.77
N ILE A 356 14.11 -3.24 -14.89
CA ILE A 356 14.19 -3.73 -13.52
C ILE A 356 12.97 -3.26 -12.71
N ALA A 357 12.65 -1.97 -12.78
CA ALA A 357 11.51 -1.40 -12.06
C ALA A 357 10.17 -2.02 -12.49
N ALA A 358 10.01 -2.26 -13.79
CA ALA A 358 8.83 -2.93 -14.32
C ALA A 358 8.68 -4.37 -13.79
N GLU A 359 9.77 -5.14 -13.69
CA GLU A 359 9.75 -6.48 -13.09
C GLU A 359 9.41 -6.43 -11.60
N ILE A 360 9.98 -5.48 -10.86
CA ILE A 360 9.67 -5.26 -9.43
C ILE A 360 8.18 -4.98 -9.26
N ILE A 361 7.61 -4.08 -10.07
CA ILE A 361 6.17 -3.74 -10.01
C ILE A 361 5.32 -4.96 -10.36
N ALA A 362 5.63 -5.65 -11.46
CA ALA A 362 4.90 -6.85 -11.90
C ALA A 362 4.91 -7.94 -10.83
N THR A 363 6.08 -8.23 -10.24
CA THR A 363 6.22 -9.24 -9.18
C THR A 363 5.41 -8.86 -7.94
N ARG A 364 5.41 -7.58 -7.53
CA ARG A 364 4.71 -7.11 -6.33
C ARG A 364 3.20 -6.99 -6.51
N ARG A 365 2.74 -6.74 -7.73
CA ARG A 365 1.32 -6.50 -8.05
C ARG A 365 0.65 -7.67 -8.79
N GLY A 366 1.35 -8.79 -8.98
CA GLY A 366 0.82 -9.94 -9.72
C GLY A 366 0.64 -9.71 -11.22
N GLY A 367 1.30 -8.69 -11.78
CA GLY A 367 1.26 -8.39 -13.21
C GLY A 367 2.08 -9.38 -14.02
N THR A 368 1.69 -9.60 -15.29
CA THR A 368 2.38 -10.52 -16.22
C THR A 368 3.58 -9.90 -16.92
N GLY A 369 3.66 -8.55 -16.96
CA GLY A 369 4.64 -7.80 -17.76
C GLY A 369 4.36 -7.81 -19.26
N THR A 370 3.22 -8.37 -19.71
CA THR A 370 2.82 -8.36 -21.12
C THR A 370 2.06 -7.06 -21.47
N PRO A 371 2.05 -6.65 -22.78
CA PRO A 371 1.24 -5.52 -23.20
C PRO A 371 -0.24 -5.71 -22.87
N LEU A 372 -0.90 -4.65 -22.40
CA LEU A 372 -2.32 -4.66 -22.13
C LEU A 372 -3.19 -4.82 -23.38
N THR A 373 -2.66 -4.39 -24.55
CA THR A 373 -3.32 -4.60 -25.84
C THR A 373 -3.43 -6.10 -26.14
N GLY A 374 -4.65 -6.59 -26.25
CA GLY A 374 -4.93 -8.01 -26.53
C GLY A 374 -4.90 -8.91 -25.28
N SER A 375 -4.64 -8.37 -24.08
CA SER A 375 -4.83 -9.12 -22.83
C SER A 375 -6.30 -9.06 -22.42
N GLY A 376 -6.82 -10.20 -21.91
CA GLY A 376 -8.15 -10.26 -21.28
C GLY A 376 -8.01 -10.15 -19.75
N GLY A 377 -9.06 -9.67 -19.07
CA GLY A 377 -9.10 -9.58 -17.62
C GLY A 377 -8.90 -8.14 -17.08
N PRO A 378 -8.89 -7.98 -15.76
CA PRO A 378 -8.77 -6.67 -15.12
C PRO A 378 -7.38 -6.06 -15.38
N ILE A 379 -7.33 -4.75 -15.62
CA ILE A 379 -6.08 -4.01 -15.80
C ILE A 379 -5.32 -3.89 -14.48
N HIS A 380 -6.05 -3.73 -13.37
CA HIS A 380 -5.50 -3.74 -12.02
C HIS A 380 -5.79 -5.09 -11.36
N HIS A 381 -4.74 -5.75 -10.90
CA HIS A 381 -4.87 -7.02 -10.19
C HIS A 381 -5.12 -6.71 -8.71
N ASP A 382 -6.21 -7.27 -8.15
CA ASP A 382 -6.40 -7.27 -6.71
C ASP A 382 -5.27 -8.08 -6.06
N GLU A 383 -4.67 -7.55 -5.01
CA GLU A 383 -3.76 -8.34 -4.20
C GLU A 383 -4.59 -9.48 -3.57
N GLU A 384 -4.45 -10.70 -4.10
CA GLU A 384 -5.13 -11.88 -3.55
C GLU A 384 -4.85 -11.96 -2.05
N THR A 385 -5.91 -11.87 -1.25
CA THR A 385 -5.89 -12.27 0.14
C THR A 385 -5.55 -13.77 0.17
N HIS A 386 -4.32 -14.11 0.49
CA HIS A 386 -3.94 -15.48 0.76
C HIS A 386 -4.65 -15.92 2.05
N GLY A 387 -5.80 -16.53 1.90
CA GLY A 387 -6.53 -17.18 2.97
C GLY A 387 -8.03 -16.98 2.94
N ALA A 388 -8.73 -17.52 1.94
CA ALA A 388 -10.04 -18.15 2.07
C ALA A 388 -10.62 -18.43 0.67
N GLY A 389 -11.15 -19.62 0.49
CA GLY A 389 -11.57 -20.20 -0.78
C GLY A 389 -12.52 -19.34 -1.60
N ARG A 390 -12.32 -19.39 -2.91
CA ARG A 390 -13.20 -18.87 -3.95
C ARG A 390 -14.66 -19.23 -3.68
N ARG A 391 -15.49 -18.21 -3.41
CA ARG A 391 -16.89 -18.20 -3.80
C ARG A 391 -17.26 -16.81 -4.26
N SER A 392 -17.22 -16.57 -5.56
CA SER A 392 -17.93 -15.47 -6.20
C SER A 392 -19.42 -15.79 -6.21
N GLY A 393 -20.14 -15.29 -5.19
CA GLY A 393 -21.60 -15.27 -5.21
C GLY A 393 -22.07 -13.85 -5.55
N PRO A 394 -23.19 -13.68 -6.29
CA PRO A 394 -23.72 -12.36 -6.60
C PRO A 394 -24.15 -11.67 -5.30
N TRP A 395 -23.76 -10.41 -5.15
CA TRP A 395 -24.09 -9.55 -4.03
C TRP A 395 -25.62 -9.38 -3.95
N THR A 396 -26.25 -9.97 -2.96
CA THR A 396 -27.68 -9.78 -2.68
C THR A 396 -27.88 -8.42 -2.01
N ARG A 397 -28.87 -7.68 -2.53
CA ARG A 397 -29.29 -6.36 -2.04
C ARG A 397 -29.63 -6.39 -0.54
N SER A 398 -28.96 -5.57 0.26
CA SER A 398 -29.46 -5.17 1.57
C SER A 398 -30.48 -4.05 1.35
N THR A 399 -31.72 -4.30 1.71
CA THR A 399 -32.81 -3.33 1.65
C THR A 399 -32.73 -2.39 2.84
N ALA A 400 -31.96 -1.32 2.71
CA ALA A 400 -32.19 -0.10 3.49
C ALA A 400 -32.92 0.90 2.57
N PRO A 401 -33.92 1.67 3.07
CA PRO A 401 -34.77 2.48 2.20
C PRO A 401 -33.97 3.64 1.62
N VAL A 402 -33.82 3.62 0.30
CA VAL A 402 -33.33 4.75 -0.48
C VAL A 402 -34.40 5.87 -0.39
N ARG A 403 -34.04 6.97 0.28
CA ARG A 403 -34.83 8.22 0.17
C ARG A 403 -34.48 8.88 -1.16
N THR A 404 -35.31 8.65 -2.16
CA THR A 404 -35.36 9.49 -3.36
C THR A 404 -36.01 10.82 -3.02
N SER A 405 -35.22 11.87 -2.88
CA SER A 405 -35.72 13.26 -2.95
C SER A 405 -34.95 13.99 -4.04
N MET A 406 -35.57 14.08 -5.21
CA MET A 406 -35.14 15.04 -6.23
C MET A 406 -35.75 16.41 -5.94
N PRO A 407 -35.00 17.52 -5.94
CA PRO A 407 -35.54 18.85 -6.18
C PRO A 407 -35.59 19.07 -7.70
N GLY A 408 -36.79 19.36 -8.20
CA GLY A 408 -37.03 19.72 -9.60
C GLY A 408 -36.29 21.00 -9.98
N PHE A 409 -35.56 20.92 -11.07
CA PHE A 409 -35.10 22.12 -11.78
C PHE A 409 -36.26 22.79 -12.51
N ARG A 410 -36.44 24.09 -12.25
CA ARG A 410 -37.04 25.07 -13.16
C ARG A 410 -35.95 25.99 -13.65
#